data_8fe23d1d07e1c46fef1f37cb81690123
#
_entry.id   8fe23d1d07e1c46fef1f37cb81690123
#
_cell.length_a   1.000
_cell.length_b   1.000
_cell.length_c   1.000
_cell.angle_alpha   90.00
_cell.angle_beta   90.00
_cell.angle_gamma   90.00
#
_symmetry.space_group_name_H-M   'P 1'
#
loop_
_entity.id
_entity.type
_entity.pdbx_description
1 polymer ?
#
loop_
_entity_poly.entity_id
_entity_poly.type
_entity_poly.pdbx_seq_one_letter_code
_entity_poly.pdbx_strand_id
1 'polypeptide(L)'
;MQRLHDPAQAPVPGASCGPDRTARILERFRDERQRLIRRLVAAPAAAILAARNASTMATTAAAGLPLDAALPPALWPFAALTGALPAPDLLNRCALALCGTAPGPQDTAAVTRGWELAEATESLLAGGGDERLSLDPATGLNRYGCAPHPRSGVVAFSSCTASSVSAAGLAAAEAARRDLLEDALHAGHRVALNAGFGTAASRILDHYGARDLATALIVPSGTDAALLATAIVVARLQARPEPPPDPGRLDAPTITSVLVDPAETGSGVPAAARGRHFATTTAAGETVTRGEPVAGCPAGVEVETVALREPSGLPRAPDQVHDAFERVLERCCAVGHVILHRADCSKTGLSIPGTEACRRWSERFGDRLTIIVDASQARLDAAEVRRSLDAGWPVILTGSKFFGGPGFCGVLLLPAAQAGAITAGTPLMPGLRVYAAGLPSNPERAEWHAGLLLRWIVSLREMDAFGRCDAVRVEAGLREHGRRIAAHIRADPRLSLVPAGGSTPDSLAARSIVTFTVRAPHAARLMRLDELALVHLWLDRDLNEATHPAAMSWASGTAHRKHVAASRCRIGQPVRLGHGPDGPFGGLRLALDAAQLQQDDDGAALSLVFAKLALVLDHFDALSAPDPPAAG
;
A
#
# COMPACT_ATOMS: atom_id res chain seq x y z
N MET A 1 16.44 -24.19 19.47
CA MET A 1 15.65 -23.71 18.33
C MET A 1 14.21 -24.23 18.25
N GLN A 2 13.77 -25.16 19.08
CA GLN A 2 12.43 -25.78 18.99
C GLN A 2 11.41 -25.30 20.05
N ARG A 3 11.67 -24.22 20.78
CA ARG A 3 10.76 -23.73 21.84
C ARG A 3 10.08 -22.37 21.58
N LEU A 4 10.14 -21.84 20.36
CA LEU A 4 9.48 -20.55 20.01
C LEU A 4 8.19 -20.72 19.19
N HIS A 5 7.78 -21.96 18.90
CA HIS A 5 6.55 -22.26 18.17
C HIS A 5 5.72 -23.31 18.92
N ASP A 6 5.25 -22.97 20.11
CA ASP A 6 4.10 -23.66 20.68
C ASP A 6 2.83 -22.92 20.21
N PRO A 7 2.07 -23.47 19.28
CA PRO A 7 0.84 -22.85 18.79
C PRO A 7 -0.28 -22.82 19.86
N ALA A 8 -0.06 -23.45 21.03
CA ALA A 8 -1.02 -23.48 22.12
C ALA A 8 -1.05 -22.22 23.00
N GLN A 9 -0.15 -21.25 22.78
CA GLN A 9 -0.19 -19.93 23.44
C GLN A 9 -0.62 -18.80 22.49
N ALA A 10 -1.65 -19.04 21.70
CA ALA A 10 -2.39 -17.95 21.11
C ALA A 10 -3.04 -17.13 22.24
N PRO A 11 -2.91 -15.79 22.26
CA PRO A 11 -3.53 -14.99 23.31
C PRO A 11 -5.05 -15.20 23.30
N VAL A 12 -5.61 -15.38 24.48
CA VAL A 12 -7.03 -15.58 24.75
C VAL A 12 -7.84 -14.53 24.00
N PRO A 13 -8.91 -14.90 23.25
CA PRO A 13 -9.80 -13.94 22.60
C PRO A 13 -10.47 -13.08 23.66
N GLY A 14 -10.23 -11.78 23.65
CA GLY A 14 -10.86 -10.83 24.58
C GLY A 14 -9.94 -9.74 25.16
N ALA A 15 -8.65 -9.73 24.82
CA ALA A 15 -7.77 -8.67 25.31
C ALA A 15 -8.02 -7.36 24.55
N SER A 16 -8.52 -6.35 25.26
CA SER A 16 -8.75 -4.97 24.81
C SER A 16 -7.57 -4.37 24.05
N CYS A 17 -7.87 -3.66 22.97
CA CYS A 17 -6.92 -2.87 22.18
C CYS A 17 -6.59 -1.55 22.92
N GLY A 18 -5.91 -1.63 24.08
CA GLY A 18 -5.56 -0.48 24.92
C GLY A 18 -4.03 -0.29 25.04
N PRO A 19 -3.62 0.72 25.81
CA PRO A 19 -2.19 1.04 26.07
C PRO A 19 -1.34 -0.15 26.50
N ASP A 20 -1.95 -1.18 27.06
CA ASP A 20 -1.34 -2.45 27.44
C ASP A 20 -0.77 -3.25 26.25
N ARG A 21 -1.26 -3.04 25.03
CA ARG A 21 -0.76 -3.72 23.83
C ARG A 21 0.52 -3.08 23.31
N THR A 22 0.59 -1.77 23.28
CA THR A 22 1.82 -1.04 22.92
C THR A 22 2.91 -1.37 23.92
N ALA A 23 2.58 -1.47 25.22
CA ALA A 23 3.50 -1.90 26.26
C ALA A 23 4.01 -3.33 26.00
N ARG A 24 3.15 -4.27 25.63
CA ARG A 24 3.57 -5.66 25.29
C ARG A 24 4.43 -5.75 24.03
N ILE A 25 4.14 -4.95 23.01
CA ILE A 25 4.98 -4.85 21.81
C ILE A 25 6.37 -4.31 22.18
N LEU A 26 6.42 -3.27 23.00
CA LEU A 26 7.69 -2.69 23.47
C LEU A 26 8.46 -3.65 24.38
N GLU A 27 7.78 -4.43 25.20
CA GLU A 27 8.38 -5.45 26.06
C GLU A 27 8.96 -6.61 25.22
N ARG A 28 8.18 -7.16 24.28
CA ARG A 28 8.65 -8.17 23.33
C ARG A 28 9.84 -7.66 22.50
N PHE A 29 9.81 -6.41 22.10
CA PHE A 29 10.90 -5.75 21.41
C PHE A 29 12.14 -5.60 22.30
N ARG A 30 11.97 -5.25 23.58
CA ARG A 30 13.08 -5.16 24.55
C ARG A 30 13.74 -6.53 24.75
N ASP A 31 12.95 -7.58 24.83
CA ASP A 31 13.46 -8.95 25.01
C ASP A 31 14.20 -9.46 23.77
N GLU A 32 13.67 -9.20 22.57
CA GLU A 32 14.30 -9.58 21.31
C GLU A 32 15.64 -8.81 21.13
N ARG A 33 15.66 -7.54 21.46
CA ARG A 33 16.85 -6.72 21.49
C ARG A 33 17.94 -7.28 22.40
N GLN A 34 17.57 -7.66 23.63
CA GLN A 34 18.52 -8.24 24.56
C GLN A 34 19.04 -9.61 24.10
N ARG A 35 18.20 -10.41 23.45
CA ARG A 35 18.62 -11.67 22.82
C ARG A 35 19.60 -11.41 21.67
N LEU A 36 19.33 -10.43 20.85
CA LEU A 36 20.20 -10.03 19.74
C LEU A 36 21.55 -9.55 20.24
N ILE A 37 21.57 -8.66 21.25
CA ILE A 37 22.81 -8.19 21.88
C ILE A 37 23.61 -9.37 22.42
N ARG A 38 22.97 -10.30 23.13
CA ARG A 38 23.65 -11.51 23.64
C ARG A 38 24.21 -12.38 22.53
N ARG A 39 23.48 -12.55 21.43
CA ARG A 39 23.98 -13.28 20.24
C ARG A 39 25.15 -12.57 19.58
N LEU A 40 25.08 -11.25 19.44
CA LEU A 40 26.17 -10.45 18.86
C LEU A 40 27.43 -10.48 19.72
N VAL A 41 27.30 -10.41 21.06
CA VAL A 41 28.41 -10.54 22.00
C VAL A 41 29.04 -11.92 21.92
N ALA A 42 28.26 -12.97 21.71
CA ALA A 42 28.74 -14.36 21.64
C ALA A 42 29.26 -14.77 20.26
N ALA A 43 29.00 -13.98 19.20
CA ALA A 43 29.32 -14.37 17.83
C ALA A 43 30.71 -13.91 17.39
N PRO A 44 31.50 -14.78 16.71
CA PRO A 44 32.79 -14.37 16.13
C PRO A 44 32.70 -13.18 15.18
N ALA A 45 31.60 -13.03 14.47
CA ALA A 45 31.33 -11.91 13.59
C ALA A 45 31.25 -10.56 14.34
N ALA A 46 30.68 -10.55 15.53
CA ALA A 46 30.66 -9.35 16.37
C ALA A 46 32.08 -8.96 16.83
N ALA A 47 32.93 -9.95 17.11
CA ALA A 47 34.33 -9.72 17.41
C ALA A 47 35.09 -9.16 16.20
N ILE A 48 34.79 -9.61 14.99
CA ILE A 48 35.37 -9.11 13.73
C ILE A 48 34.90 -7.68 13.47
N LEU A 49 33.61 -7.39 13.65
CA LEU A 49 33.07 -6.04 13.53
C LEU A 49 33.66 -5.11 14.59
N ALA A 50 33.79 -5.58 15.84
CA ALA A 50 34.43 -4.87 16.91
C ALA A 50 35.90 -4.58 16.60
N ALA A 51 36.64 -5.57 16.09
CA ALA A 51 38.06 -5.41 15.71
C ALA A 51 38.24 -4.45 14.54
N ARG A 52 37.35 -4.49 13.55
CA ARG A 52 37.36 -3.62 12.36
C ARG A 52 37.10 -2.15 12.75
N ASN A 53 36.31 -1.92 13.77
CA ASN A 53 35.98 -0.58 14.28
C ASN A 53 36.81 -0.18 15.53
N ALA A 54 37.60 -1.09 16.09
CA ALA A 54 38.31 -0.90 17.35
C ALA A 54 39.30 0.30 17.36
N SER A 55 39.92 0.60 16.22
CA SER A 55 40.80 1.76 16.11
C SER A 55 40.04 3.09 16.25
N THR A 56 38.84 3.15 15.69
CA THR A 56 37.96 4.32 15.72
C THR A 56 37.29 4.47 17.09
N MET A 57 37.10 3.37 17.79
CA MET A 57 36.36 3.28 19.04
C MET A 57 37.23 3.46 20.29
N ALA A 58 38.53 3.15 20.19
CA ALA A 58 39.49 3.44 21.27
C ALA A 58 39.53 4.95 21.60
N THR A 59 39.37 5.82 20.63
CA THR A 59 39.28 7.27 20.79
C THR A 59 38.03 7.73 21.53
N THR A 60 36.98 6.96 21.55
CA THR A 60 35.67 7.34 22.10
C THR A 60 35.44 6.77 23.50
N ALA A 61 36.03 5.62 23.81
CA ALA A 61 36.14 5.14 25.18
C ALA A 61 36.81 6.21 26.09
N ALA A 62 37.74 7.01 25.53
CA ALA A 62 38.35 8.15 26.19
C ALA A 62 37.38 9.35 26.40
N ALA A 63 36.22 9.38 25.76
CA ALA A 63 35.25 10.48 25.87
C ALA A 63 34.22 10.30 26.99
N GLY A 64 34.38 9.33 27.87
CA GLY A 64 33.66 9.25 29.14
C GLY A 64 32.19 8.89 29.04
N LEU A 65 31.80 8.00 28.13
CA LEU A 65 30.46 7.45 28.11
C LEU A 65 30.26 6.52 29.33
N PRO A 66 29.21 6.70 30.14
CA PRO A 66 28.92 5.84 31.29
C PRO A 66 28.20 4.55 30.83
N LEU A 67 28.58 4.00 29.70
CA LEU A 67 28.16 2.67 29.29
C LEU A 67 29.10 1.70 29.95
N ASP A 68 28.47 0.80 30.65
CA ASP A 68 29.12 -0.25 31.38
C ASP A 68 30.37 -0.73 30.64
N ALA A 69 31.52 -0.60 31.30
CA ALA A 69 32.82 -1.02 30.78
C ALA A 69 32.84 -2.50 30.30
N ALA A 70 31.76 -3.23 30.58
CA ALA A 70 31.53 -4.63 30.19
C ALA A 70 31.06 -4.80 28.75
N LEU A 71 30.60 -3.76 28.06
CA LEU A 71 30.14 -3.86 26.67
C LEU A 71 31.21 -3.35 25.70
N PRO A 72 31.64 -4.18 24.74
CA PRO A 72 32.51 -3.69 23.67
C PRO A 72 31.90 -2.48 23.00
N PRO A 73 32.66 -1.46 22.67
CA PRO A 73 32.16 -0.24 22.05
C PRO A 73 31.30 -0.47 20.78
N ALA A 74 31.61 -1.50 19.98
CA ALA A 74 30.78 -1.89 18.80
C ALA A 74 29.31 -2.20 19.13
N LEU A 75 29.01 -2.46 20.39
CA LEU A 75 27.68 -2.79 20.88
C LEU A 75 27.01 -1.65 21.63
N TRP A 76 27.69 -0.53 21.87
CA TRP A 76 27.08 0.66 22.47
C TRP A 76 25.84 1.13 21.73
N PRO A 77 25.86 1.11 20.41
CA PRO A 77 24.68 1.34 19.65
C PRO A 77 23.50 0.49 20.10
N PHE A 78 23.64 -0.76 20.26
CA PHE A 78 22.58 -1.67 20.68
C PHE A 78 22.16 -1.46 22.15
N ALA A 79 23.09 -1.06 23.02
CA ALA A 79 22.79 -0.70 24.41
C ALA A 79 21.92 0.56 24.50
N ALA A 80 22.12 1.51 23.60
CA ALA A 80 21.28 2.70 23.47
C ALA A 80 19.83 2.39 23.14
N LEU A 81 19.65 1.45 22.26
CA LEU A 81 18.32 1.00 21.87
C LEU A 81 17.59 0.24 22.99
N THR A 82 18.27 -0.21 24.03
CA THR A 82 17.63 -0.86 25.18
C THR A 82 16.95 0.10 26.15
N GLY A 83 16.96 1.40 25.87
CA GLY A 83 16.31 2.42 26.70
C GLY A 83 17.10 2.77 27.97
N ALA A 84 18.36 2.30 28.05
CA ALA A 84 19.24 2.63 29.20
C ALA A 84 19.77 4.06 29.11
N LEU A 85 19.57 4.78 28.02
CA LEU A 85 20.15 6.11 27.80
C LEU A 85 19.22 7.02 26.96
N PRO A 86 19.23 8.37 27.21
CA PRO A 86 18.44 9.34 26.44
C PRO A 86 18.89 9.39 24.97
N ALA A 87 17.95 9.23 24.07
CA ALA A 87 18.20 8.90 22.66
C ALA A 87 19.04 9.91 21.83
N PRO A 88 18.85 11.25 21.86
CA PRO A 88 19.52 12.14 20.92
C PRO A 88 21.04 12.30 21.15
N ASP A 89 21.47 12.47 22.40
CA ASP A 89 22.88 12.66 22.71
C ASP A 89 23.72 11.41 22.49
N LEU A 90 23.10 10.26 22.65
CA LEU A 90 23.77 8.99 22.47
C LEU A 90 23.96 8.62 21.02
N LEU A 91 22.96 8.88 20.16
CA LEU A 91 23.10 8.71 18.71
C LEU A 91 24.26 9.57 18.19
N ASN A 92 24.35 10.83 18.62
CA ASN A 92 25.46 11.71 18.27
C ASN A 92 26.81 11.20 18.76
N ARG A 93 26.87 10.68 19.99
CA ARG A 93 28.10 10.11 20.56
C ARG A 93 28.50 8.79 19.92
N CYS A 94 27.51 7.92 19.57
CA CYS A 94 27.79 6.70 18.84
C CYS A 94 28.25 6.99 17.40
N ALA A 95 27.65 7.98 16.73
CA ALA A 95 28.12 8.44 15.43
C ALA A 95 29.55 8.98 15.47
N LEU A 96 29.88 9.81 16.49
CA LEU A 96 31.22 10.29 16.72
C LEU A 96 32.20 9.12 16.95
N ALA A 97 31.78 8.12 17.71
CA ALA A 97 32.56 6.93 18.02
C ALA A 97 32.84 6.05 16.80
N LEU A 98 31.85 5.88 15.93
CA LEU A 98 31.95 5.03 14.76
C LEU A 98 32.71 5.69 13.61
N CYS A 99 32.67 7.02 13.53
CA CYS A 99 33.25 7.78 12.43
C CYS A 99 34.59 8.44 12.76
N GLY A 100 35.02 8.46 14.03
CA GLY A 100 36.31 9.03 14.47
C GLY A 100 36.45 10.55 14.39
N THR A 101 35.41 11.22 13.86
CA THR A 101 35.30 12.68 13.73
C THR A 101 33.89 13.11 14.13
N ALA A 102 33.70 14.40 14.40
CA ALA A 102 32.34 14.91 14.62
C ALA A 102 31.46 14.52 13.41
N PRO A 103 30.35 13.78 13.63
CA PRO A 103 29.55 13.25 12.52
C PRO A 103 28.94 14.40 11.74
N GLY A 104 29.12 14.36 10.43
CA GLY A 104 28.31 15.17 9.53
C GLY A 104 26.84 14.72 9.57
N PRO A 105 25.92 15.54 9.08
CA PRO A 105 24.49 15.16 8.99
C PRO A 105 24.28 13.81 8.27
N GLN A 106 25.14 13.47 7.31
CA GLN A 106 25.09 12.22 6.57
C GLN A 106 25.52 11.00 7.38
N ASP A 107 26.52 11.16 8.27
CA ASP A 107 27.01 10.08 9.12
C ASP A 107 25.99 9.77 10.22
N THR A 108 25.40 10.81 10.81
CA THR A 108 24.33 10.65 11.81
C THR A 108 23.13 9.93 11.21
N ALA A 109 22.74 10.30 9.99
CA ALA A 109 21.67 9.63 9.26
C ALA A 109 22.01 8.17 8.92
N ALA A 110 23.25 7.85 8.54
CA ALA A 110 23.68 6.49 8.26
C ALA A 110 23.67 5.60 9.51
N VAL A 111 24.10 6.14 10.65
CA VAL A 111 24.05 5.46 11.94
C VAL A 111 22.59 5.25 12.35
N THR A 112 21.75 6.28 12.32
CA THR A 112 20.32 6.17 12.66
C THR A 112 19.64 5.09 11.84
N ARG A 113 19.94 4.97 10.55
CA ARG A 113 19.38 3.94 9.67
C ARG A 113 19.85 2.52 9.98
N GLY A 114 21.11 2.34 10.32
CA GLY A 114 21.62 1.03 10.77
C GLY A 114 20.86 0.48 11.98
N TRP A 115 20.28 1.37 12.78
CA TRP A 115 19.51 1.04 13.97
C TRP A 115 18.06 0.71 13.69
N GLU A 116 17.50 1.12 12.55
CA GLU A 116 16.13 0.77 12.16
C GLU A 116 15.92 -0.75 12.20
N LEU A 117 16.88 -1.53 11.70
CA LEU A 117 16.78 -3.00 11.70
C LEU A 117 16.75 -3.63 13.11
N ALA A 118 17.13 -2.87 14.14
CA ALA A 118 16.99 -3.29 15.53
C ALA A 118 15.63 -2.93 16.15
N GLU A 119 14.78 -2.19 15.44
CA GLU A 119 13.43 -1.88 15.90
C GLU A 119 12.48 -3.09 15.79
N ALA A 120 11.33 -3.00 16.46
CA ALA A 120 10.28 -3.98 16.33
C ALA A 120 9.81 -4.08 14.87
N THR A 121 9.53 -5.28 14.40
CA THR A 121 9.05 -5.50 13.04
C THR A 121 7.79 -4.67 12.74
N GLU A 122 6.89 -4.55 13.71
CA GLU A 122 5.67 -3.75 13.61
C GLU A 122 5.96 -2.26 13.42
N SER A 123 6.98 -1.72 14.11
CA SER A 123 7.41 -0.32 13.93
C SER A 123 7.94 -0.09 12.52
N LEU A 124 8.77 -1.01 12.02
CA LEU A 124 9.30 -0.94 10.67
C LEU A 124 8.21 -1.04 9.62
N LEU A 125 7.23 -1.94 9.81
CA LEU A 125 6.09 -2.08 8.90
C LEU A 125 5.22 -0.82 8.85
N ALA A 126 5.22 -0.01 9.91
CA ALA A 126 4.51 1.27 9.98
C ALA A 126 5.35 2.47 9.52
N GLY A 127 6.65 2.29 9.26
CA GLY A 127 7.57 3.35 8.83
C GLY A 127 7.82 3.38 7.31
N GLY A 128 8.46 4.44 6.81
CA GLY A 128 8.87 4.54 5.39
C GLY A 128 7.70 4.65 4.42
N GLY A 129 6.68 5.38 4.80
CA GLY A 129 5.54 5.77 3.97
C GLY A 129 5.18 7.22 4.26
N ASP A 130 4.21 7.77 3.53
CA ASP A 130 3.66 9.09 3.81
C ASP A 130 2.64 9.05 4.96
N GLU A 131 1.99 10.19 5.27
CA GLU A 131 1.03 10.32 6.36
C GLU A 131 -0.12 9.31 6.35
N ARG A 132 -0.39 8.66 5.22
CA ARG A 132 -1.43 7.62 5.11
C ARG A 132 -1.05 6.33 5.84
N LEU A 133 0.26 6.09 6.07
CA LEU A 133 0.77 4.93 6.81
C LEU A 133 0.87 5.21 8.32
N SER A 134 0.92 6.47 8.72
CA SER A 134 1.01 6.86 10.13
C SER A 134 -0.11 6.24 10.96
N LEU A 135 0.24 5.73 12.13
CA LEU A 135 -0.71 5.12 13.05
C LEU A 135 -1.34 6.18 13.97
N ASP A 136 -2.65 6.13 14.12
CA ASP A 136 -3.37 6.88 15.14
C ASP A 136 -2.95 6.35 16.52
N PRO A 137 -2.45 7.19 17.43
CA PRO A 137 -1.98 6.75 18.76
C PRO A 137 -3.07 6.11 19.63
N ALA A 138 -4.34 6.50 19.44
CA ALA A 138 -5.46 5.99 20.23
C ALA A 138 -5.91 4.60 19.78
N THR A 139 -5.84 4.32 18.46
CA THR A 139 -6.34 3.08 17.88
C THR A 139 -5.26 2.10 17.43
N GLY A 140 -4.02 2.57 17.22
CA GLY A 140 -2.93 1.79 16.62
C GLY A 140 -3.19 1.44 15.13
N LEU A 141 -4.11 2.14 14.48
CA LEU A 141 -4.50 1.91 13.09
C LEU A 141 -4.06 3.05 12.19
N ASN A 142 -3.69 2.74 10.97
CA ASN A 142 -3.42 3.76 9.96
C ASN A 142 -4.73 4.33 9.36
N ARG A 143 -4.62 5.31 8.45
CA ARG A 143 -5.75 5.94 7.77
C ARG A 143 -6.71 4.94 7.08
N TYR A 144 -6.23 3.76 6.72
CA TYR A 144 -7.05 2.70 6.14
C TYR A 144 -7.65 1.75 7.17
N GLY A 145 -7.45 2.02 8.47
CA GLY A 145 -7.88 1.17 9.59
C GLY A 145 -7.10 -0.14 9.67
N CYS A 146 -5.89 -0.20 9.15
CA CYS A 146 -5.01 -1.36 9.20
C CYS A 146 -3.96 -1.22 10.29
N ALA A 147 -3.61 -2.36 10.91
CA ALA A 147 -2.54 -2.45 11.89
C ALA A 147 -1.29 -3.11 11.27
N PRO A 148 -0.09 -2.80 11.75
CA PRO A 148 1.14 -3.46 11.36
C PRO A 148 1.31 -4.86 12.00
N HIS A 149 0.27 -5.41 12.56
CA HIS A 149 0.19 -6.71 13.22
C HIS A 149 -1.17 -7.36 12.93
N PRO A 150 -1.32 -8.67 13.17
CA PRO A 150 -2.59 -9.37 13.01
C PRO A 150 -3.68 -8.78 13.91
N ARG A 151 -4.86 -8.57 13.36
CA ARG A 151 -6.04 -8.14 14.10
C ARG A 151 -6.92 -9.36 14.39
N SER A 152 -6.72 -9.96 15.58
CA SER A 152 -7.52 -11.11 16.02
C SER A 152 -9.02 -10.75 16.08
N GLY A 153 -9.89 -11.66 15.63
CA GLY A 153 -11.34 -11.49 15.69
C GLY A 153 -11.92 -10.48 14.71
N VAL A 154 -11.16 -9.97 13.75
CA VAL A 154 -11.66 -9.12 12.68
C VAL A 154 -11.92 -9.95 11.43
N VAL A 155 -13.15 -9.93 10.94
CA VAL A 155 -13.52 -10.50 9.64
C VAL A 155 -13.30 -9.43 8.56
N ALA A 156 -12.46 -9.71 7.58
CA ALA A 156 -12.07 -8.71 6.57
C ALA A 156 -12.40 -9.14 5.15
N PHE A 157 -13.12 -8.28 4.42
CA PHE A 157 -13.34 -8.31 2.98
C PHE A 157 -12.97 -6.94 2.37
N SER A 158 -11.78 -6.43 2.72
CA SER A 158 -11.36 -5.05 2.47
C SER A 158 -10.16 -4.94 1.52
N SER A 159 -9.76 -6.02 0.87
CA SER A 159 -8.51 -6.08 0.07
C SER A 159 -8.44 -5.07 -1.08
N CYS A 160 -9.57 -4.55 -1.55
CA CYS A 160 -9.59 -3.45 -2.54
C CYS A 160 -9.10 -2.09 -1.97
N THR A 161 -8.94 -1.98 -0.66
CA THR A 161 -8.43 -0.78 0.03
C THR A 161 -7.06 -1.07 0.62
N ALA A 162 -6.99 -1.89 1.67
CA ALA A 162 -5.78 -2.33 2.33
C ALA A 162 -6.11 -3.46 3.33
N SER A 163 -5.09 -4.21 3.74
CA SER A 163 -5.19 -5.29 4.71
C SER A 163 -4.25 -5.06 5.89
N SER A 164 -4.62 -5.55 7.08
CA SER A 164 -3.69 -5.71 8.19
C SER A 164 -2.80 -6.93 7.92
N VAL A 165 -1.63 -6.94 8.52
CA VAL A 165 -0.67 -8.03 8.35
C VAL A 165 -1.24 -9.35 8.90
N SER A 166 -1.10 -10.44 8.15
CA SER A 166 -1.43 -11.79 8.64
C SER A 166 -0.39 -12.28 9.66
N ALA A 167 -0.75 -13.24 10.50
CA ALA A 167 0.19 -13.83 11.46
C ALA A 167 1.41 -14.45 10.75
N ALA A 168 1.16 -15.14 9.66
CA ALA A 168 2.22 -15.76 8.87
C ALA A 168 3.06 -14.71 8.11
N GLY A 169 2.45 -13.61 7.66
CA GLY A 169 3.14 -12.48 7.06
C GLY A 169 4.05 -11.77 8.06
N LEU A 170 3.57 -11.54 9.29
CA LEU A 170 4.39 -10.94 10.36
C LEU A 170 5.58 -11.84 10.71
N ALA A 171 5.37 -13.15 10.83
CA ALA A 171 6.46 -14.09 11.10
C ALA A 171 7.52 -14.10 9.99
N ALA A 172 7.09 -14.00 8.72
CA ALA A 172 8.02 -13.89 7.59
C ALA A 172 8.81 -12.57 7.61
N ALA A 173 8.14 -11.45 7.93
CA ALA A 173 8.81 -10.17 8.08
C ALA A 173 9.79 -10.15 9.26
N GLU A 174 9.45 -10.77 10.40
CA GLU A 174 10.35 -10.91 11.55
C GLU A 174 11.60 -11.74 11.20
N ALA A 175 11.44 -12.84 10.47
CA ALA A 175 12.56 -13.66 10.02
C ALA A 175 13.47 -12.84 9.09
N ALA A 176 12.91 -12.20 8.06
CA ALA A 176 13.66 -11.39 7.12
C ALA A 176 14.37 -10.19 7.79
N ARG A 177 13.75 -9.56 8.80
CA ARG A 177 14.40 -8.49 9.57
C ARG A 177 15.65 -8.98 10.30
N ARG A 178 15.61 -10.21 10.87
CA ARG A 178 16.76 -10.81 11.53
C ARG A 178 17.89 -11.10 10.55
N ASP A 179 17.55 -11.68 9.41
CA ASP A 179 18.53 -11.98 8.36
C ASP A 179 19.15 -10.69 7.83
N LEU A 180 18.35 -9.65 7.56
CA LEU A 180 18.83 -8.34 7.14
C LEU A 180 19.74 -7.68 8.18
N LEU A 181 19.43 -7.82 9.47
CA LEU A 181 20.28 -7.31 10.52
C LEU A 181 21.62 -8.05 10.56
N GLU A 182 21.61 -9.36 10.40
CA GLU A 182 22.81 -10.19 10.32
C GLU A 182 23.66 -9.80 9.09
N ASP A 183 23.05 -9.66 7.92
CA ASP A 183 23.71 -9.19 6.70
C ASP A 183 24.26 -7.76 6.84
N ALA A 184 23.51 -6.86 7.47
CA ALA A 184 23.93 -5.50 7.71
C ALA A 184 25.16 -5.40 8.65
N LEU A 185 25.26 -6.29 9.62
CA LEU A 185 26.43 -6.40 10.49
C LEU A 185 27.69 -6.89 9.74
N HIS A 186 27.51 -7.76 8.73
CA HIS A 186 28.61 -8.28 7.94
C HIS A 186 29.04 -7.39 6.78
N ALA A 187 28.08 -6.87 6.01
CA ALA A 187 28.32 -6.18 4.75
C ALA A 187 28.01 -4.67 4.79
N GLY A 188 27.36 -4.21 5.86
CA GLY A 188 26.85 -2.85 6.00
C GLY A 188 25.39 -2.72 5.59
N HIS A 189 24.66 -1.82 6.25
CA HIS A 189 23.21 -1.62 6.11
C HIS A 189 22.74 -1.43 4.65
N ARG A 190 23.42 -0.53 3.92
CA ARG A 190 23.08 -0.24 2.53
C ARG A 190 23.22 -1.46 1.60
N VAL A 191 24.27 -2.24 1.81
CA VAL A 191 24.55 -3.44 0.99
C VAL A 191 23.46 -4.50 1.26
N ALA A 192 23.14 -4.74 2.53
CA ALA A 192 22.10 -5.70 2.92
C ALA A 192 20.73 -5.31 2.35
N LEU A 193 20.32 -4.04 2.51
CA LEU A 193 19.04 -3.59 1.96
C LEU A 193 18.99 -3.65 0.44
N ASN A 194 20.03 -3.22 -0.27
CA ASN A 194 20.08 -3.31 -1.73
C ASN A 194 19.96 -4.76 -2.22
N ALA A 195 20.64 -5.70 -1.58
CA ALA A 195 20.52 -7.12 -1.88
C ALA A 195 19.09 -7.64 -1.62
N GLY A 196 18.49 -7.26 -0.49
CA GLY A 196 17.11 -7.60 -0.15
C GLY A 196 16.09 -7.06 -1.16
N PHE A 197 16.21 -5.80 -1.56
CA PHE A 197 15.37 -5.20 -2.61
C PHE A 197 15.58 -5.85 -3.98
N GLY A 198 16.82 -6.17 -4.35
CA GLY A 198 17.14 -6.92 -5.57
C GLY A 198 16.47 -8.29 -5.59
N THR A 199 16.51 -9.01 -4.47
CA THR A 199 15.83 -10.29 -4.29
C THR A 199 14.30 -10.13 -4.38
N ALA A 200 13.72 -9.14 -3.74
CA ALA A 200 12.29 -8.87 -3.80
C ALA A 200 11.84 -8.51 -5.23
N ALA A 201 12.57 -7.65 -5.93
CA ALA A 201 12.31 -7.30 -7.32
C ALA A 201 12.36 -8.53 -8.24
N SER A 202 13.35 -9.39 -8.06
CA SER A 202 13.48 -10.64 -8.81
C SER A 202 12.28 -11.57 -8.58
N ARG A 203 11.85 -11.75 -7.33
CA ARG A 203 10.70 -12.60 -7.00
C ARG A 203 9.38 -12.05 -7.57
N ILE A 204 9.21 -10.71 -7.61
CA ILE A 204 8.05 -10.09 -8.26
C ILE A 204 8.05 -10.43 -9.75
N LEU A 205 9.18 -10.27 -10.41
CA LEU A 205 9.32 -10.61 -11.84
C LEU A 205 9.09 -12.10 -12.11
N ASP A 206 9.57 -12.98 -11.24
CA ASP A 206 9.35 -14.43 -11.35
C ASP A 206 7.87 -14.79 -11.22
N HIS A 207 7.16 -14.17 -10.27
CA HIS A 207 5.72 -14.41 -10.06
C HIS A 207 4.90 -14.13 -11.34
N TYR A 208 5.27 -13.08 -12.07
CA TYR A 208 4.61 -12.73 -13.33
C TYR A 208 5.31 -13.30 -14.59
N GLY A 209 6.37 -14.09 -14.42
CA GLY A 209 7.16 -14.62 -15.54
C GLY A 209 7.73 -13.53 -16.45
N ALA A 210 8.15 -12.39 -15.88
CA ALA A 210 8.53 -11.18 -16.59
C ALA A 210 10.02 -10.80 -16.45
N ARG A 211 10.88 -11.74 -15.99
CA ARG A 211 12.30 -11.49 -15.74
C ARG A 211 13.07 -11.06 -16.99
N ASP A 212 12.68 -11.58 -18.13
CA ASP A 212 13.25 -11.28 -19.46
C ASP A 212 12.65 -10.03 -20.13
N LEU A 213 11.51 -9.52 -19.61
CA LEU A 213 10.74 -8.45 -20.23
C LEU A 213 10.88 -7.10 -19.54
N ALA A 214 11.18 -7.08 -18.25
CA ALA A 214 11.10 -5.86 -17.47
C ALA A 214 12.14 -5.76 -16.35
N THR A 215 12.32 -4.52 -15.88
CA THR A 215 12.97 -4.21 -14.61
C THR A 215 11.91 -3.80 -13.60
N ALA A 216 11.96 -4.38 -12.40
CA ALA A 216 11.04 -4.02 -11.31
C ALA A 216 11.65 -2.87 -10.48
N LEU A 217 10.99 -1.73 -10.48
CA LEU A 217 11.34 -0.56 -9.68
C LEU A 217 10.40 -0.52 -8.47
N ILE A 218 10.91 -0.93 -7.31
CA ILE A 218 10.14 -0.92 -6.06
C ILE A 218 9.99 0.53 -5.60
N VAL A 219 8.77 0.90 -5.20
CA VAL A 219 8.40 2.23 -4.73
C VAL A 219 7.44 2.12 -3.54
N PRO A 220 7.26 3.18 -2.73
CA PRO A 220 6.42 3.12 -1.53
C PRO A 220 4.97 2.73 -1.81
N SER A 221 4.33 3.28 -2.84
CA SER A 221 2.92 2.98 -3.16
C SER A 221 2.64 2.96 -4.66
N GLY A 222 1.44 2.52 -5.05
CA GLY A 222 0.99 2.64 -6.45
C GLY A 222 0.90 4.09 -6.93
N THR A 223 0.67 5.06 -6.05
CA THR A 223 0.68 6.49 -6.40
C THR A 223 2.10 6.98 -6.69
N ASP A 224 3.10 6.52 -5.90
CA ASP A 224 4.51 6.77 -6.18
C ASP A 224 4.93 6.15 -7.52
N ALA A 225 4.43 4.96 -7.83
CA ALA A 225 4.67 4.30 -9.12
C ALA A 225 4.08 5.11 -10.29
N ALA A 226 2.89 5.69 -10.12
CA ALA A 226 2.28 6.55 -11.15
C ALA A 226 3.08 7.83 -11.38
N LEU A 227 3.56 8.47 -10.31
CA LEU A 227 4.45 9.63 -10.40
C LEU A 227 5.76 9.26 -11.12
N LEU A 228 6.38 8.15 -10.72
CA LEU A 228 7.63 7.68 -11.33
C LEU A 228 7.45 7.35 -12.82
N ALA A 229 6.37 6.65 -13.19
CA ALA A 229 6.07 6.32 -14.57
C ALA A 229 5.88 7.59 -15.43
N THR A 230 5.11 8.57 -14.93
CA THR A 230 4.95 9.87 -15.58
C THR A 230 6.29 10.58 -15.75
N ALA A 231 7.12 10.60 -14.70
CA ALA A 231 8.42 11.26 -14.74
C ALA A 231 9.40 10.60 -15.74
N ILE A 232 9.36 9.28 -15.86
CA ILE A 232 10.16 8.55 -16.86
C ILE A 232 9.73 8.92 -18.28
N VAL A 233 8.43 9.01 -18.54
CA VAL A 233 7.93 9.43 -19.85
C VAL A 233 8.35 10.85 -20.16
N VAL A 234 8.18 11.77 -19.21
CA VAL A 234 8.61 13.18 -19.34
C VAL A 234 10.10 13.28 -19.65
N ALA A 235 10.95 12.60 -18.88
CA ALA A 235 12.40 12.62 -19.08
C ALA A 235 12.80 12.08 -20.47
N ARG A 236 12.12 11.02 -20.93
CA ARG A 236 12.35 10.47 -22.29
C ARG A 236 11.94 11.44 -23.39
N LEU A 237 10.86 12.18 -23.21
CA LEU A 237 10.42 13.19 -24.17
C LEU A 237 11.38 14.37 -24.22
N GLN A 238 11.89 14.80 -23.07
CA GLN A 238 12.89 15.87 -22.96
C GLN A 238 14.25 15.49 -23.54
N ALA A 239 14.62 14.21 -23.51
CA ALA A 239 15.86 13.70 -24.10
C ALA A 239 15.80 13.52 -25.62
N ARG A 240 14.63 13.66 -26.25
CA ARG A 240 14.51 13.62 -27.72
C ARG A 240 15.11 14.90 -28.31
N PRO A 241 15.82 14.82 -29.46
CA PRO A 241 16.24 16.01 -30.18
C PRO A 241 15.02 16.89 -30.48
N GLU A 242 15.13 18.20 -30.23
CA GLU A 242 14.07 19.11 -30.63
C GLU A 242 13.82 18.98 -32.13
N PRO A 243 12.55 18.80 -32.57
CA PRO A 243 12.26 18.87 -33.98
C PRO A 243 12.60 20.29 -34.47
N PRO A 244 13.03 20.46 -35.75
CA PRO A 244 13.32 21.77 -36.28
C PRO A 244 12.12 22.70 -36.03
N PRO A 245 12.37 23.98 -35.69
CA PRO A 245 11.31 24.92 -35.35
C PRO A 245 10.32 25.01 -36.52
N ASP A 246 9.08 24.61 -36.24
CA ASP A 246 7.97 24.82 -37.16
C ASP A 246 7.44 26.26 -36.94
N PRO A 247 7.54 27.13 -37.94
CA PRO A 247 7.13 28.54 -37.81
C PRO A 247 5.64 28.74 -37.45
N GLY A 248 4.83 27.68 -37.58
CA GLY A 248 3.40 27.66 -37.20
C GLY A 248 3.11 27.13 -35.80
N ARG A 249 4.11 26.65 -35.07
CA ARG A 249 3.93 26.06 -33.74
C ARG A 249 4.29 27.08 -32.67
N LEU A 250 3.29 27.69 -32.07
CA LEU A 250 3.45 28.81 -31.13
C LEU A 250 3.83 28.38 -29.69
N ASP A 251 3.70 27.06 -29.32
CA ASP A 251 3.92 26.59 -27.95
C ASP A 251 4.73 25.28 -27.89
N ALA A 252 5.42 25.08 -26.76
CA ALA A 252 6.07 23.81 -26.44
C ALA A 252 5.03 22.68 -26.43
N PRO A 253 5.37 21.45 -26.87
CA PRO A 253 4.43 20.35 -26.92
C PRO A 253 3.87 20.07 -25.51
N THR A 254 2.55 20.13 -25.36
CA THR A 254 1.86 19.81 -24.11
C THR A 254 1.93 18.31 -23.84
N ILE A 255 2.04 17.94 -22.55
CA ILE A 255 1.93 16.54 -22.10
C ILE A 255 0.60 16.42 -21.37
N THR A 256 -0.26 15.51 -21.82
CA THR A 256 -1.56 15.26 -21.19
C THR A 256 -1.65 13.86 -20.64
N SER A 257 -1.79 13.72 -19.33
CA SER A 257 -2.14 12.43 -18.70
C SER A 257 -3.66 12.23 -18.78
N VAL A 258 -4.08 11.12 -19.38
CA VAL A 258 -5.50 10.75 -19.51
C VAL A 258 -5.80 9.62 -18.52
N LEU A 259 -6.75 9.85 -17.64
CA LEU A 259 -7.12 8.96 -16.53
C LEU A 259 -8.60 8.60 -16.62
N VAL A 260 -8.97 7.51 -15.93
CA VAL A 260 -10.38 7.28 -15.56
C VAL A 260 -10.79 8.24 -14.44
N ASP A 261 -12.11 8.39 -14.22
CA ASP A 261 -12.68 9.22 -13.15
C ASP A 261 -11.93 9.02 -11.81
N PRO A 262 -11.55 10.11 -11.11
CA PRO A 262 -10.89 10.03 -9.80
C PRO A 262 -11.67 9.25 -8.73
N ALA A 263 -12.99 9.12 -8.87
CA ALA A 263 -13.79 8.26 -7.99
C ALA A 263 -13.41 6.77 -8.12
N GLU A 264 -12.94 6.35 -9.28
CA GLU A 264 -12.57 4.97 -9.62
C GLU A 264 -11.07 4.67 -9.44
N THR A 265 -10.22 5.68 -9.21
CA THR A 265 -8.78 5.52 -8.99
C THR A 265 -8.35 5.97 -7.59
N GLY A 266 -7.06 5.82 -7.26
CA GLY A 266 -6.49 6.37 -6.02
C GLY A 266 -6.61 7.89 -5.98
N SER A 267 -6.98 8.46 -4.82
CA SER A 267 -7.20 9.91 -4.67
C SER A 267 -5.96 10.77 -4.94
N GLY A 268 -4.76 10.21 -4.87
CA GLY A 268 -3.51 10.88 -5.20
C GLY A 268 -3.07 10.74 -6.66
N VAL A 269 -3.68 9.83 -7.43
CA VAL A 269 -3.26 9.52 -8.81
C VAL A 269 -3.34 10.73 -9.74
N PRO A 270 -4.38 11.57 -9.72
CA PRO A 270 -4.41 12.75 -10.59
C PRO A 270 -3.27 13.76 -10.32
N ALA A 271 -2.87 13.94 -9.07
CA ALA A 271 -1.72 14.79 -8.73
C ALA A 271 -0.40 14.16 -9.17
N ALA A 272 -0.23 12.86 -8.91
CA ALA A 272 0.95 12.10 -9.33
C ALA A 272 1.12 12.12 -10.88
N ALA A 273 0.04 11.91 -11.62
CA ALA A 273 0.03 11.95 -13.08
C ALA A 273 0.30 13.34 -13.67
N ARG A 274 0.19 14.40 -12.87
CA ARG A 274 0.62 15.77 -13.18
C ARG A 274 2.05 16.08 -12.76
N GLY A 275 2.76 15.13 -12.15
CA GLY A 275 4.07 15.38 -11.55
C GLY A 275 4.02 16.30 -10.33
N ARG A 276 2.93 16.21 -9.53
CA ARG A 276 2.72 17.04 -8.34
C ARG A 276 2.73 16.20 -7.07
N HIS A 277 3.07 16.84 -5.96
CA HIS A 277 2.97 16.23 -4.63
C HIS A 277 1.52 15.84 -4.33
N PHE A 278 1.29 14.59 -3.97
CA PHE A 278 -0.06 14.02 -3.73
C PHE A 278 -0.37 13.81 -2.25
N ALA A 279 0.60 14.04 -1.38
CA ALA A 279 0.54 13.92 0.07
C ALA A 279 1.18 15.15 0.71
N THR A 280 1.12 15.28 2.04
CA THR A 280 1.77 16.37 2.81
C THR A 280 3.15 15.98 3.32
N THR A 281 3.44 14.67 3.31
CA THR A 281 4.77 14.13 3.60
C THR A 281 5.16 13.12 2.51
N THR A 282 6.45 12.93 2.31
CA THR A 282 6.98 11.89 1.42
C THR A 282 7.35 10.63 2.22
N ALA A 283 7.59 9.53 1.54
CA ALA A 283 8.07 8.30 2.16
C ALA A 283 9.46 8.44 2.83
N ALA A 284 10.23 9.43 2.42
CA ALA A 284 11.49 9.81 3.06
C ALA A 284 11.30 10.71 4.30
N GLY A 285 10.06 11.04 4.67
CA GLY A 285 9.73 11.89 5.83
C GLY A 285 9.86 13.39 5.55
N GLU A 286 10.10 13.82 4.31
CA GLU A 286 10.14 15.25 3.97
C GLU A 286 8.73 15.83 3.93
N THR A 287 8.52 16.99 4.56
CA THR A 287 7.28 17.75 4.48
C THR A 287 7.21 18.45 3.12
N VAL A 288 6.08 18.31 2.44
CA VAL A 288 5.82 18.90 1.13
C VAL A 288 4.43 19.52 1.07
N THR A 289 4.21 20.43 0.15
CA THR A 289 2.90 21.04 -0.08
C THR A 289 2.13 20.25 -1.13
N ARG A 290 1.03 19.63 -0.74
CA ARG A 290 0.17 18.88 -1.66
C ARG A 290 -0.31 19.78 -2.81
N GLY A 291 -0.18 19.29 -4.05
CA GLY A 291 -0.56 19.98 -5.26
C GLY A 291 0.55 20.84 -5.90
N GLU A 292 1.64 21.12 -5.16
CA GLU A 292 2.81 21.79 -5.75
C GLU A 292 3.57 20.85 -6.68
N PRO A 293 4.25 21.39 -7.72
CA PRO A 293 5.06 20.58 -8.61
C PRO A 293 6.21 19.88 -7.87
N VAL A 294 6.46 18.64 -8.23
CA VAL A 294 7.69 17.94 -7.83
C VAL A 294 8.87 18.62 -8.53
N ALA A 295 9.95 18.91 -7.78
CA ALA A 295 11.08 19.67 -8.31
C ALA A 295 11.64 19.04 -9.60
N GLY A 296 11.73 19.82 -10.66
CA GLY A 296 12.16 19.41 -11.99
C GLY A 296 11.03 18.87 -12.88
N CYS A 297 9.79 18.83 -12.41
CA CYS A 297 8.64 18.53 -13.26
C CYS A 297 8.33 19.75 -14.14
N PRO A 298 8.17 19.59 -15.47
CA PRO A 298 7.77 20.69 -16.34
C PRO A 298 6.36 21.18 -15.98
N ALA A 299 6.13 22.47 -16.12
CA ALA A 299 4.86 23.13 -15.78
C ALA A 299 3.67 22.69 -16.67
N GLY A 300 3.94 22.07 -17.81
CA GLY A 300 2.94 21.76 -18.84
C GLY A 300 2.33 20.36 -18.80
N VAL A 301 2.39 19.63 -17.67
CA VAL A 301 1.70 18.34 -17.58
C VAL A 301 0.26 18.55 -17.11
N GLU A 302 -0.69 18.31 -18.00
CA GLU A 302 -2.12 18.43 -17.74
C GLU A 302 -2.76 17.06 -17.46
N VAL A 303 -3.98 17.06 -16.89
CA VAL A 303 -4.77 15.85 -16.65
C VAL A 303 -6.17 16.00 -17.21
N GLU A 304 -6.56 15.03 -18.03
CA GLU A 304 -7.92 14.83 -18.51
C GLU A 304 -8.50 13.55 -17.89
N THR A 305 -9.80 13.53 -17.64
CA THR A 305 -10.46 12.36 -17.05
C THR A 305 -11.65 11.92 -17.87
N VAL A 306 -11.86 10.60 -17.95
CA VAL A 306 -13.00 9.99 -18.63
C VAL A 306 -13.89 9.31 -17.60
N ALA A 307 -15.17 9.70 -17.55
CA ALA A 307 -16.15 9.13 -16.64
C ALA A 307 -16.51 7.69 -17.05
N LEU A 308 -16.46 6.78 -16.09
CA LEU A 308 -16.85 5.37 -16.27
C LEU A 308 -18.31 5.11 -15.94
N ARG A 309 -18.99 6.05 -15.28
CA ARG A 309 -20.36 5.91 -14.81
C ARG A 309 -21.24 7.02 -15.33
N GLU A 310 -22.52 6.68 -15.47
CA GLU A 310 -23.57 7.67 -15.62
C GLU A 310 -23.81 8.41 -14.29
N PRO A 311 -24.45 9.60 -14.30
CA PRO A 311 -24.82 10.29 -13.07
C PRO A 311 -25.66 9.42 -12.12
N SER A 312 -26.42 8.47 -12.66
CA SER A 312 -27.20 7.46 -11.92
C SER A 312 -26.33 6.45 -11.15
N GLY A 313 -25.01 6.46 -11.34
CA GLY A 313 -24.07 5.51 -10.73
C GLY A 313 -23.93 4.18 -11.50
N LEU A 314 -24.72 3.95 -12.53
CA LEU A 314 -24.60 2.76 -13.37
C LEU A 314 -23.34 2.85 -14.24
N PRO A 315 -22.63 1.74 -14.48
CA PRO A 315 -21.54 1.72 -15.44
C PRO A 315 -22.01 2.11 -16.83
N ARG A 316 -21.25 2.94 -17.51
CA ARG A 316 -21.46 3.23 -18.94
C ARG A 316 -21.11 2.01 -19.77
N ALA A 317 -21.76 1.87 -20.93
CA ALA A 317 -21.42 0.81 -21.87
C ALA A 317 -19.94 0.93 -22.31
N PRO A 318 -19.21 -0.19 -22.45
CA PRO A 318 -17.79 -0.15 -22.85
C PRO A 318 -17.52 0.67 -24.10
N ASP A 319 -18.36 0.55 -25.13
CA ASP A 319 -18.19 1.30 -26.37
C ASP A 319 -18.31 2.81 -26.16
N GLN A 320 -19.29 3.27 -25.36
CA GLN A 320 -19.42 4.69 -25.01
C GLN A 320 -18.18 5.24 -24.27
N VAL A 321 -17.57 4.40 -23.42
CA VAL A 321 -16.36 4.78 -22.71
C VAL A 321 -15.17 4.79 -23.66
N HIS A 322 -15.04 3.78 -24.53
CA HIS A 322 -13.98 3.76 -25.56
C HIS A 322 -14.07 4.98 -26.47
N ASP A 323 -15.26 5.33 -26.98
CA ASP A 323 -15.49 6.53 -27.80
C ASP A 323 -15.11 7.82 -27.05
N ALA A 324 -15.38 7.88 -25.75
CA ALA A 324 -15.00 9.02 -24.93
C ALA A 324 -13.48 9.15 -24.80
N PHE A 325 -12.80 8.02 -24.56
CA PHE A 325 -11.32 8.00 -24.57
C PHE A 325 -10.77 8.40 -25.91
N GLU A 326 -11.29 7.84 -27.01
CA GLU A 326 -10.79 8.10 -28.36
C GLU A 326 -10.89 9.59 -28.71
N ARG A 327 -12.03 10.24 -28.43
CA ARG A 327 -12.17 11.70 -28.62
C ARG A 327 -11.15 12.52 -27.82
N VAL A 328 -10.85 12.11 -26.58
CA VAL A 328 -9.83 12.78 -25.76
C VAL A 328 -8.44 12.58 -26.36
N LEU A 329 -8.12 11.32 -26.75
CA LEU A 329 -6.84 10.97 -27.36
C LEU A 329 -6.63 11.73 -28.68
N GLU A 330 -7.63 11.77 -29.57
CA GLU A 330 -7.56 12.54 -30.84
C GLU A 330 -7.24 14.00 -30.61
N ARG A 331 -7.97 14.64 -29.70
CA ARG A 331 -7.76 16.06 -29.38
C ARG A 331 -6.38 16.31 -28.79
N CYS A 332 -5.95 15.50 -27.81
CA CYS A 332 -4.70 15.74 -27.08
C CYS A 332 -3.47 15.31 -27.90
N CYS A 333 -3.54 14.19 -28.63
CA CYS A 333 -2.44 13.77 -29.51
C CYS A 333 -2.25 14.70 -30.71
N ALA A 334 -3.26 15.49 -31.10
CA ALA A 334 -3.10 16.49 -32.16
C ALA A 334 -2.11 17.61 -31.77
N VAL A 335 -2.06 17.98 -30.49
CA VAL A 335 -1.29 19.12 -29.98
C VAL A 335 -0.05 18.73 -29.16
N GLY A 336 0.03 17.49 -28.69
CA GLY A 336 1.14 17.10 -27.82
C GLY A 336 1.31 15.59 -27.66
N HIS A 337 1.90 15.19 -26.53
CA HIS A 337 2.07 13.79 -26.15
C HIS A 337 1.06 13.39 -25.08
N VAL A 338 0.47 12.22 -25.21
CA VAL A 338 -0.51 11.70 -24.24
C VAL A 338 0.09 10.55 -23.45
N ILE A 339 -0.13 10.57 -22.14
CA ILE A 339 0.13 9.45 -21.22
C ILE A 339 -1.22 8.88 -20.80
N LEU A 340 -1.62 7.75 -21.37
CA LEU A 340 -2.86 7.08 -21.01
C LEU A 340 -2.63 6.13 -19.84
N HIS A 341 -3.26 6.40 -18.69
CA HIS A 341 -3.30 5.48 -17.56
C HIS A 341 -4.50 4.55 -17.69
N ARG A 342 -4.27 3.37 -18.27
CA ARG A 342 -5.27 2.31 -18.36
C ARG A 342 -5.51 1.71 -16.99
N ALA A 343 -6.72 1.79 -16.47
CA ALA A 343 -7.09 1.08 -15.24
C ALA A 343 -7.39 -0.39 -15.57
N ASP A 344 -6.52 -1.29 -15.11
CA ASP A 344 -6.79 -2.73 -15.20
C ASP A 344 -7.97 -3.12 -14.32
N CYS A 345 -7.98 -2.61 -13.10
CA CYS A 345 -9.06 -2.79 -12.14
C CYS A 345 -9.30 -1.51 -11.36
N SER A 346 -10.44 -0.88 -11.59
CA SER A 346 -10.86 0.30 -10.82
C SER A 346 -11.21 -0.05 -9.37
N LYS A 347 -11.50 0.95 -8.57
CA LYS A 347 -11.96 0.73 -7.18
C LYS A 347 -13.20 -0.15 -7.07
N THR A 348 -14.05 -0.16 -8.08
CA THR A 348 -15.31 -0.91 -8.11
C THR A 348 -15.25 -2.17 -8.97
N GLY A 349 -14.06 -2.56 -9.43
CA GLY A 349 -13.85 -3.76 -10.23
C GLY A 349 -14.03 -3.57 -11.75
N LEU A 350 -14.15 -2.33 -12.25
CA LEU A 350 -14.23 -2.06 -13.68
C LEU A 350 -12.85 -2.16 -14.33
N SER A 351 -12.75 -2.93 -15.42
CA SER A 351 -11.55 -3.01 -16.25
C SER A 351 -11.79 -2.28 -17.57
N ILE A 352 -11.29 -1.04 -17.69
CA ILE A 352 -11.55 -0.18 -18.85
C ILE A 352 -10.53 0.98 -18.91
N PRO A 353 -10.03 1.38 -20.09
CA PRO A 353 -10.31 0.80 -21.42
C PRO A 353 -9.73 -0.61 -21.58
N GLY A 354 -10.33 -1.39 -22.48
CA GLY A 354 -9.88 -2.75 -22.78
C GLY A 354 -8.52 -2.77 -23.47
N THR A 355 -7.77 -3.86 -23.27
CA THR A 355 -6.42 -4.05 -23.85
C THR A 355 -6.42 -3.90 -25.37
N GLU A 356 -7.44 -4.43 -26.04
CA GLU A 356 -7.55 -4.35 -27.51
C GLU A 356 -7.79 -2.92 -28.02
N ALA A 357 -8.59 -2.13 -27.31
CA ALA A 357 -8.75 -0.71 -27.64
C ALA A 357 -7.42 0.04 -27.47
N CYS A 358 -6.72 -0.23 -26.37
CA CYS A 358 -5.40 0.35 -26.11
C CYS A 358 -4.39 -0.01 -27.20
N ARG A 359 -4.41 -1.25 -27.71
CA ARG A 359 -3.52 -1.69 -28.80
C ARG A 359 -3.80 -0.93 -30.08
N ARG A 360 -5.08 -0.83 -30.51
CA ARG A 360 -5.49 -0.04 -31.68
C ARG A 360 -5.08 1.42 -31.56
N TRP A 361 -5.24 2.02 -30.38
CA TRP A 361 -4.82 3.42 -30.15
C TRP A 361 -3.30 3.58 -30.17
N SER A 362 -2.56 2.62 -29.62
CA SER A 362 -1.09 2.62 -29.68
C SER A 362 -0.58 2.58 -31.13
N GLU A 363 -1.20 1.75 -31.96
CA GLU A 363 -0.90 1.68 -33.39
C GLU A 363 -1.28 2.97 -34.13
N ARG A 364 -2.46 3.53 -33.83
CA ARG A 364 -2.98 4.75 -34.49
C ARG A 364 -2.21 6.01 -34.15
N PHE A 365 -1.87 6.20 -32.87
CA PHE A 365 -1.23 7.45 -32.39
C PHE A 365 0.30 7.34 -32.30
N GLY A 366 0.85 6.12 -32.35
CA GLY A 366 2.28 5.85 -32.37
C GLY A 366 3.04 6.57 -31.28
N ASP A 367 4.08 7.28 -31.65
CA ASP A 367 4.99 8.00 -30.74
C ASP A 367 4.35 9.15 -29.93
N ARG A 368 3.09 9.51 -30.23
CA ARG A 368 2.34 10.52 -29.49
C ARG A 368 1.57 9.97 -28.30
N LEU A 369 1.53 8.63 -28.15
CA LEU A 369 0.82 7.96 -27.06
C LEU A 369 1.75 7.03 -26.29
N THR A 370 1.81 7.20 -24.98
CA THR A 370 2.38 6.21 -24.06
C THR A 370 1.27 5.67 -23.19
N ILE A 371 1.17 4.33 -23.08
CA ILE A 371 0.19 3.68 -22.23
C ILE A 371 0.91 3.17 -20.97
N ILE A 372 0.33 3.42 -19.81
CA ILE A 372 0.74 2.89 -18.51
C ILE A 372 -0.44 2.06 -17.99
N VAL A 373 -0.19 0.82 -17.60
CA VAL A 373 -1.23 -0.05 -17.02
C VAL A 373 -1.24 0.14 -15.51
N ASP A 374 -2.28 0.77 -14.97
CA ASP A 374 -2.52 0.84 -13.53
C ASP A 374 -3.23 -0.43 -13.06
N ALA A 375 -2.45 -1.42 -12.68
CA ALA A 375 -2.88 -2.67 -12.08
C ALA A 375 -2.64 -2.69 -10.55
N SER A 376 -2.79 -1.53 -9.89
CA SER A 376 -2.56 -1.38 -8.43
C SER A 376 -3.44 -2.30 -7.57
N GLN A 377 -4.52 -2.87 -8.10
CA GLN A 377 -5.31 -3.89 -7.40
C GLN A 377 -4.63 -5.26 -7.37
N ALA A 378 -3.62 -5.48 -8.23
CA ALA A 378 -2.86 -6.73 -8.39
C ALA A 378 -3.77 -7.96 -8.66
N ARG A 379 -4.83 -7.77 -9.46
CA ARG A 379 -5.79 -8.79 -9.88
C ARG A 379 -5.63 -9.19 -11.34
N LEU A 380 -4.49 -8.84 -11.91
CA LEU A 380 -4.08 -9.13 -13.26
C LEU A 380 -3.32 -10.46 -13.30
N ASP A 381 -3.60 -11.30 -14.26
CA ASP A 381 -2.85 -12.54 -14.44
C ASP A 381 -1.46 -12.30 -15.07
N ALA A 382 -0.58 -13.27 -14.92
CA ALA A 382 0.79 -13.16 -15.43
C ALA A 382 0.85 -13.00 -16.95
N ALA A 383 -0.08 -13.61 -17.68
CA ALA A 383 -0.11 -13.53 -19.14
C ALA A 383 -0.47 -12.11 -19.61
N GLU A 384 -1.39 -11.42 -18.92
CA GLU A 384 -1.73 -10.02 -19.24
C GLU A 384 -0.61 -9.06 -18.86
N VAL A 385 0.08 -9.29 -17.73
CA VAL A 385 1.28 -8.52 -17.37
C VAL A 385 2.33 -8.64 -18.47
N ARG A 386 2.63 -9.88 -18.91
CA ARG A 386 3.58 -10.11 -20.00
C ARG A 386 3.15 -9.44 -21.30
N ARG A 387 1.87 -9.60 -21.72
CA ARG A 387 1.33 -8.94 -22.93
C ARG A 387 1.47 -7.42 -22.89
N SER A 388 1.26 -6.82 -21.72
CA SER A 388 1.43 -5.38 -21.53
C SER A 388 2.89 -4.95 -21.67
N LEU A 389 3.81 -5.70 -21.04
CA LEU A 389 5.24 -5.43 -21.11
C LEU A 389 5.81 -5.64 -22.53
N ASP A 390 5.39 -6.69 -23.23
CA ASP A 390 5.73 -6.96 -24.64
C ASP A 390 5.24 -5.83 -25.57
N ALA A 391 4.09 -5.22 -25.26
CA ALA A 391 3.58 -4.04 -25.96
C ALA A 391 4.32 -2.74 -25.60
N GLY A 392 5.34 -2.80 -24.73
CA GLY A 392 6.09 -1.63 -24.27
C GLY A 392 5.36 -0.79 -23.23
N TRP A 393 4.32 -1.32 -22.57
CA TRP A 393 3.54 -0.61 -21.56
C TRP A 393 4.06 -0.90 -20.15
N PRO A 394 4.51 0.12 -19.40
CA PRO A 394 4.83 -0.04 -17.99
C PRO A 394 3.61 -0.50 -17.18
N VAL A 395 3.83 -1.36 -16.18
CA VAL A 395 2.76 -1.91 -15.34
C VAL A 395 2.98 -1.52 -13.88
N ILE A 396 2.00 -0.87 -13.28
CA ILE A 396 1.97 -0.53 -11.86
C ILE A 396 1.28 -1.64 -11.09
N LEU A 397 1.94 -2.18 -10.06
CA LEU A 397 1.38 -3.20 -9.18
C LEU A 397 1.55 -2.82 -7.71
N THR A 398 0.75 -3.40 -6.83
CA THR A 398 0.96 -3.31 -5.37
C THR A 398 0.76 -4.66 -4.70
N GLY A 399 1.55 -4.94 -3.68
CA GLY A 399 1.33 -6.11 -2.83
C GLY A 399 0.29 -5.92 -1.74
N SER A 400 -0.17 -4.67 -1.53
CA SER A 400 -0.99 -4.27 -0.38
C SER A 400 -2.50 -4.50 -0.53
N LYS A 401 -2.94 -5.00 -1.68
CA LYS A 401 -4.37 -5.21 -1.95
C LYS A 401 -4.69 -6.68 -2.07
N PHE A 402 -4.77 -7.24 -3.26
CA PHE A 402 -5.16 -8.64 -3.48
C PHE A 402 -4.27 -9.63 -2.70
N PHE A 403 -2.97 -9.41 -2.64
CA PHE A 403 -2.04 -10.27 -1.91
C PHE A 403 -1.98 -10.00 -0.40
N GLY A 404 -2.84 -9.16 0.15
CA GLY A 404 -3.01 -8.98 1.59
C GLY A 404 -1.79 -8.42 2.33
N GLY A 405 -0.80 -7.89 1.63
CA GLY A 405 0.32 -7.19 2.25
C GLY A 405 -0.12 -5.89 2.93
N PRO A 406 0.69 -5.38 3.85
CA PRO A 406 0.40 -4.08 4.48
C PRO A 406 0.43 -2.96 3.45
N GLY A 407 -0.24 -1.86 3.73
CA GLY A 407 -0.22 -0.67 2.89
C GLY A 407 1.21 -0.22 2.57
N PHE A 408 1.41 0.41 1.42
CA PHE A 408 2.72 0.91 0.98
C PHE A 408 3.74 -0.17 0.57
N CYS A 409 3.35 -0.99 -0.40
CA CYS A 409 4.26 -1.84 -1.17
C CYS A 409 3.88 -1.76 -2.65
N GLY A 410 4.43 -0.76 -3.34
CA GLY A 410 4.25 -0.49 -4.77
C GLY A 410 5.45 -0.96 -5.60
N VAL A 411 5.21 -1.23 -6.88
CA VAL A 411 6.25 -1.52 -7.87
C VAL A 411 5.81 -1.02 -9.24
N LEU A 412 6.76 -0.50 -10.01
CA LEU A 412 6.63 -0.23 -11.43
C LEU A 412 7.45 -1.28 -12.19
N LEU A 413 6.78 -2.12 -12.97
CA LEU A 413 7.44 -2.98 -13.95
C LEU A 413 7.68 -2.16 -15.20
N LEU A 414 8.93 -1.84 -15.47
CA LEU A 414 9.35 -1.04 -16.61
C LEU A 414 9.89 -1.94 -17.71
N PRO A 415 9.32 -1.90 -18.94
CA PRO A 415 9.82 -2.71 -20.06
C PRO A 415 11.33 -2.54 -20.25
N ALA A 416 12.05 -3.64 -20.53
CA ALA A 416 13.50 -3.68 -20.58
C ALA A 416 14.09 -2.64 -21.55
N ALA A 417 13.44 -2.42 -22.71
CA ALA A 417 13.83 -1.39 -23.67
C ALA A 417 13.78 0.03 -23.10
N GLN A 418 12.93 0.29 -22.10
CA GLN A 418 12.80 1.60 -21.44
C GLN A 418 13.74 1.73 -20.26
N ALA A 419 14.05 0.62 -19.57
CA ALA A 419 14.96 0.59 -18.43
C ALA A 419 16.39 0.98 -18.84
N GLY A 420 16.84 0.58 -20.01
CA GLY A 420 18.15 0.94 -20.56
C GLY A 420 18.40 2.46 -20.68
N ALA A 421 17.36 3.23 -20.98
CA ALA A 421 17.46 4.69 -21.07
C ALA A 421 17.71 5.34 -19.69
N ILE A 422 17.13 4.78 -18.61
CA ILE A 422 17.31 5.28 -17.23
C ILE A 422 18.72 4.94 -16.73
N THR A 423 19.19 3.72 -17.00
CA THR A 423 20.54 3.28 -16.62
C THR A 423 21.63 3.99 -17.42
N ALA A 424 21.35 4.42 -18.65
CA ALA A 424 22.27 5.20 -19.49
C ALA A 424 22.42 6.67 -19.04
N GLY A 425 21.82 7.07 -17.93
CA GLY A 425 22.01 8.39 -17.32
C GLY A 425 21.04 9.46 -17.79
N THR A 426 19.85 9.09 -18.31
CA THR A 426 18.78 10.06 -18.52
C THR A 426 18.44 10.76 -17.19
N PRO A 427 18.62 12.08 -17.07
CA PRO A 427 18.37 12.79 -15.83
C PRO A 427 16.87 12.69 -15.49
N LEU A 428 16.53 12.07 -14.37
CA LEU A 428 15.20 12.11 -13.81
C LEU A 428 15.03 13.41 -13.01
N MET A 429 13.78 13.82 -12.81
CA MET A 429 13.44 14.99 -11.99
C MET A 429 14.13 14.92 -10.63
N PRO A 430 14.86 15.97 -10.19
CA PRO A 430 15.58 15.96 -8.91
C PRO A 430 14.69 15.65 -7.70
N GLY A 431 13.43 16.06 -7.74
CA GLY A 431 12.46 15.84 -6.67
C GLY A 431 11.99 14.38 -6.55
N LEU A 432 12.31 13.48 -7.48
CA LEU A 432 11.94 12.07 -7.39
C LEU A 432 12.74 11.29 -6.36
N ARG A 433 13.88 11.79 -5.91
CA ARG A 433 14.74 11.13 -4.91
C ARG A 433 14.00 10.73 -3.63
N VAL A 434 12.93 11.44 -3.27
CA VAL A 434 12.13 11.23 -2.06
C VAL A 434 10.92 10.31 -2.29
N TYR A 435 10.66 9.91 -3.54
CA TYR A 435 9.57 9.03 -3.95
C TYR A 435 10.05 7.67 -4.47
N ALA A 436 11.26 7.61 -5.01
CA ALA A 436 11.80 6.40 -5.62
C ALA A 436 13.24 6.20 -5.14
N ALA A 437 13.38 5.62 -3.96
CA ALA A 437 14.66 5.17 -3.48
C ALA A 437 15.19 4.03 -4.38
N GLY A 438 16.50 4.01 -4.64
CA GLY A 438 17.14 2.94 -5.43
C GLY A 438 17.05 3.08 -6.94
N LEU A 439 16.72 4.26 -7.46
CA LEU A 439 16.92 4.51 -8.89
C LEU A 439 18.43 4.47 -9.21
N PRO A 440 18.82 3.82 -10.32
CA PRO A 440 20.24 3.71 -10.73
C PRO A 440 20.95 5.06 -10.87
N SER A 441 20.22 6.12 -11.15
CA SER A 441 20.74 7.49 -11.32
C SER A 441 21.16 8.18 -10.02
N ASN A 442 20.93 7.57 -8.85
CA ASN A 442 21.32 8.18 -7.56
C ASN A 442 21.81 7.14 -6.53
N PRO A 443 22.91 6.42 -6.81
CA PRO A 443 23.41 5.34 -5.94
C PRO A 443 23.87 5.85 -4.57
N GLU A 444 24.25 7.12 -4.45
CA GLU A 444 24.80 7.66 -3.18
C GLU A 444 23.73 8.14 -2.20
N ARG A 445 22.48 8.35 -2.66
CA ARG A 445 21.40 8.94 -1.86
C ARG A 445 20.13 8.10 -1.77
N ALA A 446 20.15 6.90 -2.30
CA ALA A 446 19.02 5.99 -2.19
C ALA A 446 18.90 5.47 -0.76
N GLU A 447 18.11 6.17 0.02
CA GLU A 447 17.80 5.78 1.39
C GLU A 447 16.58 4.86 1.37
N TRP A 448 16.85 3.56 1.25
CA TRP A 448 15.85 2.55 1.39
C TRP A 448 15.38 2.46 2.85
N HIS A 449 14.09 2.50 3.08
CA HIS A 449 13.51 2.19 4.38
C HIS A 449 13.28 0.68 4.51
N ALA A 450 13.84 0.05 5.54
CA ALA A 450 13.68 -1.38 5.77
C ALA A 450 12.22 -1.83 5.81
N GLY A 451 11.33 -1.00 6.33
CA GLY A 451 9.90 -1.26 6.37
C GLY A 451 9.26 -1.50 5.00
N LEU A 452 9.70 -0.80 3.96
CA LEU A 452 9.22 -1.05 2.58
C LEU A 452 9.60 -2.46 2.12
N LEU A 453 10.84 -2.88 2.37
CA LEU A 453 11.27 -4.24 2.05
C LEU A 453 10.45 -5.29 2.84
N LEU A 454 10.28 -5.08 4.13
CA LEU A 454 9.51 -6.01 4.98
C LEU A 454 8.04 -6.09 4.55
N ARG A 455 7.43 -4.99 4.13
CA ARG A 455 6.07 -5.01 3.55
C ARG A 455 6.00 -5.83 2.27
N TRP A 456 7.03 -5.74 1.42
CA TRP A 456 7.14 -6.61 0.25
C TRP A 456 7.37 -8.07 0.63
N ILE A 457 8.15 -8.38 1.66
CA ILE A 457 8.33 -9.77 2.14
C ILE A 457 6.99 -10.38 2.56
N VAL A 458 6.15 -9.62 3.29
CA VAL A 458 4.78 -10.06 3.62
C VAL A 458 3.99 -10.36 2.35
N SER A 459 3.98 -9.45 1.39
CA SER A 459 3.23 -9.60 0.14
C SER A 459 3.73 -10.78 -0.69
N LEU A 460 5.05 -10.93 -0.82
CA LEU A 460 5.68 -12.00 -1.59
C LEU A 460 5.38 -13.39 -0.99
N ARG A 461 5.28 -13.49 0.32
CA ARG A 461 4.85 -14.74 0.96
C ARG A 461 3.44 -15.13 0.51
N GLU A 462 2.51 -14.18 0.46
CA GLU A 462 1.14 -14.44 0.02
C GLU A 462 1.07 -14.68 -1.50
N MET A 463 1.89 -14.00 -2.29
CA MET A 463 2.03 -14.25 -3.73
C MET A 463 2.51 -15.67 -4.00
N ASP A 464 3.54 -16.12 -3.29
CA ASP A 464 4.06 -17.50 -3.42
C ASP A 464 3.03 -18.55 -2.99
N ALA A 465 2.27 -18.26 -1.94
CA ALA A 465 1.21 -19.16 -1.48
C ALA A 465 0.09 -19.27 -2.53
N PHE A 466 -0.35 -18.13 -3.07
CA PHE A 466 -1.38 -18.08 -4.12
C PHE A 466 -0.91 -18.73 -5.43
N GLY A 467 0.34 -18.50 -5.83
CA GLY A 467 0.92 -19.11 -7.04
C GLY A 467 0.98 -20.64 -7.02
N ARG A 468 0.88 -21.26 -5.83
CA ARG A 468 0.79 -22.72 -5.67
C ARG A 468 -0.64 -23.26 -5.69
N CYS A 469 -1.66 -22.37 -5.74
CA CYS A 469 -3.05 -22.80 -5.76
C CYS A 469 -3.46 -23.31 -7.12
N ASP A 470 -4.29 -24.34 -7.12
CA ASP A 470 -4.92 -24.83 -8.32
C ASP A 470 -5.91 -23.78 -8.88
N ALA A 471 -5.77 -23.46 -10.16
CA ALA A 471 -6.63 -22.51 -10.86
C ALA A 471 -8.11 -22.91 -10.81
N VAL A 472 -8.43 -24.22 -10.86
CA VAL A 472 -9.81 -24.74 -10.74
C VAL A 472 -10.39 -24.42 -9.37
N ARG A 473 -9.59 -24.54 -8.31
CA ARG A 473 -9.99 -24.20 -6.94
C ARG A 473 -10.26 -22.69 -6.79
N VAL A 474 -9.35 -21.86 -7.29
CA VAL A 474 -9.53 -20.40 -7.29
C VAL A 474 -10.80 -19.99 -8.00
N GLU A 475 -11.04 -20.57 -9.17
CA GLU A 475 -12.23 -20.34 -9.98
C GLU A 475 -13.53 -20.77 -9.27
N ALA A 476 -13.50 -21.93 -8.61
CA ALA A 476 -14.63 -22.42 -7.82
C ALA A 476 -14.91 -21.50 -6.62
N GLY A 477 -13.86 -21.06 -5.92
CA GLY A 477 -13.96 -20.12 -4.82
C GLY A 477 -14.57 -18.78 -5.23
N LEU A 478 -14.12 -18.20 -6.33
CA LEU A 478 -14.68 -16.96 -6.88
C LEU A 478 -16.17 -17.07 -7.20
N ARG A 479 -16.59 -18.15 -7.84
CA ARG A 479 -18.00 -18.38 -8.15
C ARG A 479 -18.84 -18.53 -6.89
N GLU A 480 -18.38 -19.31 -5.95
CA GLU A 480 -19.12 -19.58 -4.72
C GLU A 480 -19.26 -18.31 -3.87
N HIS A 481 -18.18 -17.55 -3.66
CA HIS A 481 -18.24 -16.28 -2.97
C HIS A 481 -19.17 -15.29 -3.65
N GLY A 482 -19.08 -15.14 -4.99
CA GLY A 482 -19.96 -14.27 -5.76
C GLY A 482 -21.43 -14.66 -5.61
N ARG A 483 -21.74 -15.95 -5.67
CA ARG A 483 -23.09 -16.49 -5.47
C ARG A 483 -23.64 -16.18 -4.07
N ARG A 484 -22.83 -16.39 -3.01
CA ARG A 484 -23.19 -16.13 -1.61
C ARG A 484 -23.42 -14.63 -1.37
N ILE A 485 -22.50 -13.78 -1.82
CA ILE A 485 -22.65 -12.32 -1.73
C ILE A 485 -23.95 -11.87 -2.39
N ALA A 486 -24.20 -12.32 -3.61
CA ALA A 486 -25.42 -11.97 -4.34
C ALA A 486 -26.69 -12.49 -3.65
N ALA A 487 -26.64 -13.64 -2.98
CA ALA A 487 -27.76 -14.17 -2.20
C ALA A 487 -28.06 -13.29 -0.98
N HIS A 488 -27.05 -12.89 -0.20
CA HIS A 488 -27.22 -11.98 0.93
C HIS A 488 -27.76 -10.61 0.52
N ILE A 489 -27.23 -10.03 -0.58
CA ILE A 489 -27.69 -8.72 -1.06
C ILE A 489 -29.15 -8.81 -1.51
N ARG A 490 -29.58 -9.88 -2.18
CA ARG A 490 -30.97 -10.06 -2.60
C ARG A 490 -31.94 -10.31 -1.43
N ALA A 491 -31.43 -10.86 -0.34
CA ALA A 491 -32.24 -11.13 0.87
C ALA A 491 -32.57 -9.88 1.67
N ASP A 492 -31.81 -8.80 1.56
CA ASP A 492 -32.08 -7.52 2.23
C ASP A 492 -32.57 -6.47 1.21
N PRO A 493 -33.84 -6.03 1.28
CA PRO A 493 -34.40 -5.07 0.32
C PRO A 493 -33.75 -3.69 0.34
N ARG A 494 -32.93 -3.40 1.35
CA ARG A 494 -32.14 -2.16 1.42
C ARG A 494 -30.91 -2.19 0.54
N LEU A 495 -30.46 -3.38 0.13
CA LEU A 495 -29.23 -3.58 -0.64
C LEU A 495 -29.54 -3.79 -2.11
N SER A 496 -28.70 -3.25 -2.98
CA SER A 496 -28.78 -3.48 -4.42
C SER A 496 -27.40 -3.64 -5.03
N LEU A 497 -27.20 -4.72 -5.79
CA LEU A 497 -25.96 -4.93 -6.54
C LEU A 497 -25.75 -3.79 -7.55
N VAL A 498 -24.54 -3.28 -7.59
CA VAL A 498 -24.10 -2.45 -8.70
C VAL A 498 -23.61 -3.40 -9.79
N PRO A 499 -24.15 -3.30 -11.02
CA PRO A 499 -23.72 -4.19 -12.09
C PRO A 499 -22.20 -4.14 -12.30
N ALA A 500 -21.59 -5.30 -12.48
CA ALA A 500 -20.24 -5.37 -12.99
C ALA A 500 -20.22 -4.82 -14.42
N GLY A 501 -19.21 -4.05 -14.74
CA GLY A 501 -19.03 -3.44 -16.05
C GLY A 501 -17.58 -3.58 -16.50
N GLY A 502 -17.29 -3.08 -17.70
CA GLY A 502 -15.94 -3.06 -18.26
C GLY A 502 -15.74 -4.08 -19.38
N SER A 503 -14.52 -4.12 -19.89
CA SER A 503 -14.18 -4.88 -21.10
C SER A 503 -13.95 -6.38 -20.84
N THR A 504 -13.79 -6.78 -19.58
CA THR A 504 -13.48 -8.16 -19.17
C THR A 504 -14.30 -8.56 -17.93
N PRO A 505 -15.62 -8.81 -18.07
CA PRO A 505 -16.52 -9.07 -16.94
C PRO A 505 -16.17 -10.37 -16.17
N ASP A 506 -15.50 -11.32 -16.82
CA ASP A 506 -15.09 -12.60 -16.23
C ASP A 506 -13.68 -12.57 -15.63
N SER A 507 -13.02 -11.42 -15.61
CA SER A 507 -11.69 -11.29 -15.03
C SER A 507 -11.71 -11.50 -13.50
N LEU A 508 -10.57 -11.90 -12.93
CA LEU A 508 -10.37 -11.97 -11.49
C LEU A 508 -10.73 -10.63 -10.83
N ALA A 509 -10.39 -9.51 -11.46
CA ALA A 509 -10.72 -8.17 -11.01
C ALA A 509 -12.23 -7.95 -10.84
N ALA A 510 -13.00 -8.20 -11.89
CA ALA A 510 -14.45 -7.98 -11.91
C ALA A 510 -15.21 -8.91 -10.95
N ARG A 511 -14.68 -10.11 -10.68
CA ARG A 511 -15.34 -11.14 -9.88
C ARG A 511 -14.95 -11.15 -8.41
N SER A 512 -13.80 -10.56 -8.06
CA SER A 512 -13.30 -10.51 -6.68
C SER A 512 -13.64 -9.21 -5.94
N ILE A 513 -14.22 -8.21 -6.61
CA ILE A 513 -14.74 -6.98 -6.00
C ILE A 513 -16.22 -6.86 -6.32
N VAL A 514 -17.05 -6.94 -5.28
CA VAL A 514 -18.50 -6.77 -5.41
C VAL A 514 -18.90 -5.45 -4.79
N THR A 515 -19.51 -4.58 -5.60
CA THR A 515 -20.03 -3.28 -5.17
C THR A 515 -21.54 -3.33 -5.04
N PHE A 516 -22.08 -2.71 -4.00
CA PHE A 516 -23.52 -2.62 -3.80
C PHE A 516 -23.90 -1.27 -3.16
N THR A 517 -25.07 -0.78 -3.49
CA THR A 517 -25.66 0.40 -2.88
C THR A 517 -26.52 0.02 -1.69
N VAL A 518 -26.71 0.98 -0.78
CA VAL A 518 -27.55 0.84 0.40
C VAL A 518 -28.64 1.91 0.34
N ARG A 519 -29.90 1.50 0.50
CA ARG A 519 -31.03 2.41 0.68
C ARG A 519 -30.99 2.98 2.10
N ALA A 520 -31.18 4.28 2.24
CA ALA A 520 -31.24 4.90 3.56
C ALA A 520 -32.41 4.35 4.36
N PRO A 521 -32.25 3.98 5.65
CA PRO A 521 -33.35 3.68 6.52
C PRO A 521 -34.34 4.87 6.51
N HIS A 522 -35.63 4.61 6.51
CA HIS A 522 -36.67 5.62 6.59
C HIS A 522 -36.71 6.68 5.46
N ALA A 523 -35.94 6.52 4.38
CA ALA A 523 -35.93 7.42 3.23
C ALA A 523 -35.95 6.66 1.91
N ALA A 524 -36.68 7.18 0.91
CA ALA A 524 -36.75 6.57 -0.43
C ALA A 524 -35.55 6.94 -1.32
N ARG A 525 -34.35 7.03 -0.73
CA ARG A 525 -33.11 7.39 -1.44
C ARG A 525 -31.97 6.42 -1.13
N LEU A 526 -30.92 6.48 -1.90
CA LEU A 526 -29.65 5.82 -1.58
C LEU A 526 -28.90 6.60 -0.48
N MET A 527 -28.13 5.89 0.32
CA MET A 527 -27.26 6.51 1.33
C MET A 527 -26.19 7.37 0.68
N ARG A 528 -25.97 8.55 1.26
CA ARG A 528 -24.88 9.45 0.88
C ARG A 528 -23.53 8.86 1.28
N LEU A 529 -22.48 9.43 0.73
CA LEU A 529 -21.11 8.94 0.97
C LEU A 529 -20.69 9.10 2.46
N ASP A 530 -21.09 10.17 3.10
CA ASP A 530 -20.85 10.43 4.53
C ASP A 530 -21.61 9.43 5.43
N GLU A 531 -22.86 9.11 5.10
CA GLU A 531 -23.65 8.10 5.82
C GLU A 531 -23.01 6.70 5.68
N LEU A 532 -22.56 6.34 4.49
CA LEU A 532 -21.85 5.09 4.27
C LEU A 532 -20.49 5.04 4.99
N ALA A 533 -19.83 6.19 5.19
CA ALA A 533 -18.62 6.26 5.99
C ALA A 533 -18.89 5.93 7.46
N LEU A 534 -20.04 6.38 8.01
CA LEU A 534 -20.50 6.00 9.35
C LEU A 534 -20.82 4.50 9.43
N VAL A 535 -21.55 3.95 8.47
CA VAL A 535 -21.81 2.49 8.40
C VAL A 535 -20.49 1.72 8.41
N HIS A 536 -19.55 2.12 7.56
CA HIS A 536 -18.22 1.48 7.47
C HIS A 536 -17.46 1.56 8.81
N LEU A 537 -17.54 2.68 9.51
CA LEU A 537 -16.94 2.88 10.83
C LEU A 537 -17.55 1.92 11.86
N TRP A 538 -18.88 1.83 11.92
CA TRP A 538 -19.59 1.01 12.89
C TRP A 538 -19.45 -0.50 12.63
N LEU A 539 -19.21 -0.90 11.40
CA LEU A 539 -18.89 -2.30 11.09
C LEU A 539 -17.60 -2.79 11.78
N ASP A 540 -16.56 -1.94 11.90
CA ASP A 540 -15.27 -2.30 12.51
C ASP A 540 -15.23 -2.02 14.04
N ARG A 541 -16.36 -1.77 14.69
CA ARG A 541 -16.43 -1.54 16.15
C ARG A 541 -17.17 -2.65 16.87
N ASP A 542 -16.75 -2.93 18.09
CA ASP A 542 -17.58 -3.70 19.04
C ASP A 542 -18.71 -2.80 19.53
N LEU A 543 -19.92 -3.12 19.13
CA LEU A 543 -21.09 -2.30 19.51
C LEU A 543 -21.52 -2.53 20.96
N ASN A 544 -21.07 -3.61 21.63
CA ASN A 544 -21.35 -3.81 23.06
C ASN A 544 -20.48 -2.90 23.94
N GLU A 545 -19.32 -2.47 23.44
CA GLU A 545 -18.41 -1.55 24.15
C GLU A 545 -18.75 -0.07 23.88
N ALA A 546 -19.65 0.21 22.92
CA ALA A 546 -20.01 1.57 22.59
C ALA A 546 -20.77 2.21 23.77
N THR A 547 -20.29 3.36 24.23
CA THR A 547 -20.99 4.20 25.23
C THR A 547 -22.26 4.83 24.67
N HIS A 548 -22.58 4.58 23.42
CA HIS A 548 -23.71 5.13 22.70
C HIS A 548 -25.05 4.60 23.25
N PRO A 549 -26.11 5.44 23.36
CA PRO A 549 -27.41 5.02 23.85
C PRO A 549 -28.02 3.82 23.11
N ALA A 550 -27.71 3.64 21.82
CA ALA A 550 -28.12 2.47 21.06
C ALA A 550 -27.51 1.15 21.59
N ALA A 551 -26.35 1.18 22.25
CA ALA A 551 -25.71 -0.01 22.82
C ALA A 551 -26.60 -0.71 23.88
N MET A 552 -27.49 0.01 24.56
CA MET A 552 -28.42 -0.56 25.54
C MET A 552 -29.45 -1.49 24.91
N SER A 553 -29.73 -1.39 23.62
CA SER A 553 -30.77 -2.22 22.96
C SER A 553 -30.32 -3.62 22.61
N TRP A 554 -29.01 -3.84 22.37
CA TRP A 554 -28.47 -5.19 22.11
C TRP A 554 -27.93 -5.89 23.36
N ALA A 555 -27.65 -5.16 24.45
CA ALA A 555 -27.24 -5.75 25.70
C ALA A 555 -28.31 -6.71 26.29
N SER A 556 -29.60 -6.50 25.98
CA SER A 556 -30.72 -7.37 26.33
C SER A 556 -31.04 -8.44 25.26
N GLY A 557 -30.30 -8.52 24.16
CA GLY A 557 -30.54 -9.43 23.04
C GLY A 557 -30.09 -10.88 23.28
N THR A 558 -30.42 -11.75 22.31
CA THR A 558 -29.97 -13.15 22.29
C THR A 558 -28.44 -13.25 22.24
N ALA A 559 -27.88 -14.41 22.65
CA ALA A 559 -26.44 -14.66 22.57
C ALA A 559 -25.88 -14.44 21.13
N HIS A 560 -26.65 -14.83 20.10
CA HIS A 560 -26.29 -14.60 18.72
C HIS A 560 -26.21 -13.10 18.39
N ARG A 561 -27.20 -12.30 18.80
CA ARG A 561 -27.21 -10.86 18.56
C ARG A 561 -26.05 -10.15 19.26
N LYS A 562 -25.70 -10.56 20.48
CA LYS A 562 -24.53 -10.06 21.21
C LYS A 562 -23.22 -10.42 20.49
N HIS A 563 -23.12 -11.63 19.96
CA HIS A 563 -21.97 -12.05 19.17
C HIS A 563 -21.82 -11.20 17.89
N VAL A 564 -22.91 -10.99 17.15
CA VAL A 564 -22.90 -10.12 15.97
C VAL A 564 -22.52 -8.70 16.33
N ALA A 565 -23.06 -8.15 17.43
CA ALA A 565 -22.74 -6.80 17.91
C ALA A 565 -21.25 -6.64 18.29
N ALA A 566 -20.67 -7.65 18.94
CA ALA A 566 -19.25 -7.69 19.32
C ALA A 566 -18.31 -7.84 18.11
N SER A 567 -18.77 -8.46 17.04
CA SER A 567 -17.93 -8.78 15.89
C SER A 567 -17.43 -7.52 15.19
N ARG A 568 -16.18 -7.52 14.79
CA ARG A 568 -15.56 -6.46 14.00
C ARG A 568 -15.43 -6.92 12.56
N CYS A 569 -16.10 -6.21 11.65
CA CYS A 569 -16.16 -6.54 10.24
C CYS A 569 -15.56 -5.40 9.41
N ARG A 570 -14.60 -5.71 8.56
CA ARG A 570 -13.99 -4.76 7.65
C ARG A 570 -14.33 -5.07 6.20
N ILE A 571 -14.86 -4.08 5.52
CA ILE A 571 -15.14 -4.12 4.08
C ILE A 571 -14.37 -3.00 3.38
N GLY A 572 -14.39 -2.96 2.05
CA GLY A 572 -13.77 -1.86 1.32
C GLY A 572 -14.40 -0.51 1.68
N GLN A 573 -13.57 0.52 1.79
CA GLN A 573 -14.06 1.89 2.06
C GLN A 573 -15.15 2.28 1.06
N PRO A 574 -16.15 3.09 1.46
CA PRO A 574 -17.18 3.58 0.56
C PRO A 574 -16.58 4.32 -0.63
N VAL A 575 -17.21 4.18 -1.78
CA VAL A 575 -16.83 4.88 -3.02
C VAL A 575 -18.00 5.67 -3.55
N ARG A 576 -17.72 6.85 -4.10
CA ARG A 576 -18.73 7.63 -4.81
C ARG A 576 -19.10 6.90 -6.11
N LEU A 577 -20.38 6.74 -6.34
CA LEU A 577 -20.92 6.12 -7.57
C LEU A 577 -21.59 7.15 -8.47
N GLY A 578 -22.34 8.10 -7.90
CA GLY A 578 -23.11 9.05 -8.65
C GLY A 578 -23.58 10.24 -7.82
N HIS A 579 -24.49 11.00 -8.40
CA HIS A 579 -25.13 12.15 -7.78
C HIS A 579 -26.64 11.99 -7.82
N GLY A 580 -27.30 12.10 -6.68
CA GLY A 580 -28.73 12.14 -6.53
C GLY A 580 -29.22 13.55 -6.20
N PRO A 581 -30.55 13.73 -5.99
CA PRO A 581 -31.13 15.02 -5.60
C PRO A 581 -30.54 15.58 -4.29
N ASP A 582 -30.17 14.68 -3.37
CA ASP A 582 -29.65 15.02 -2.04
C ASP A 582 -28.12 15.05 -1.97
N GLY A 583 -27.43 15.09 -3.12
CA GLY A 583 -25.99 15.12 -3.21
C GLY A 583 -25.35 13.80 -3.68
N PRO A 584 -24.03 13.64 -3.49
CA PRO A 584 -23.33 12.45 -3.95
C PRO A 584 -23.72 11.23 -3.13
N PHE A 585 -24.08 10.14 -3.80
CA PHE A 585 -24.31 8.83 -3.18
C PHE A 585 -23.18 7.86 -3.49
N GLY A 586 -23.06 6.84 -2.67
CA GLY A 586 -21.96 5.87 -2.76
C GLY A 586 -22.40 4.42 -2.77
N GLY A 587 -21.39 3.56 -2.79
CA GLY A 587 -21.55 2.11 -2.61
C GLY A 587 -20.52 1.57 -1.62
N LEU A 588 -20.89 0.48 -0.98
CA LEU A 588 -20.01 -0.37 -0.19
C LEU A 588 -19.40 -1.46 -1.08
N ARG A 589 -18.26 -1.98 -0.66
CA ARG A 589 -17.53 -2.99 -1.44
C ARG A 589 -17.10 -4.15 -0.57
N LEU A 590 -17.32 -5.35 -1.06
CA LEU A 590 -16.72 -6.58 -0.56
C LEU A 590 -15.63 -7.00 -1.54
N ALA A 591 -14.42 -7.21 -1.06
CA ALA A 591 -13.29 -7.57 -1.90
C ALA A 591 -12.52 -8.74 -1.30
N LEU A 592 -12.46 -9.83 -2.06
CA LEU A 592 -11.69 -11.02 -1.73
C LEU A 592 -10.20 -10.78 -1.91
N ASP A 593 -9.40 -11.40 -1.06
CA ASP A 593 -7.95 -11.46 -1.21
C ASP A 593 -7.47 -12.87 -1.61
N ALA A 594 -6.19 -12.95 -1.90
CA ALA A 594 -5.55 -14.21 -2.28
C ALA A 594 -5.66 -15.28 -1.19
N ALA A 595 -5.60 -14.91 0.09
CA ALA A 595 -5.67 -15.85 1.21
C ALA A 595 -7.08 -16.47 1.34
N GLN A 596 -8.12 -15.67 1.13
CA GLN A 596 -9.52 -16.15 1.16
C GLN A 596 -9.82 -17.15 0.05
N LEU A 597 -9.22 -16.96 -1.13
CA LEU A 597 -9.38 -17.89 -2.26
C LEU A 597 -8.60 -19.20 -2.09
N GLN A 598 -7.69 -19.27 -1.12
CA GLN A 598 -6.91 -20.45 -0.80
C GLN A 598 -7.61 -21.36 0.24
N GLN A 599 -8.54 -20.81 1.02
CA GLN A 599 -9.19 -21.49 2.14
C GLN A 599 -10.53 -22.07 1.69
N ASP A 600 -10.91 -23.20 2.32
CA ASP A 600 -12.26 -23.69 2.25
C ASP A 600 -13.10 -22.85 3.21
N ASP A 601 -14.04 -22.07 2.67
CA ASP A 601 -14.92 -21.20 3.43
C ASP A 601 -16.36 -21.77 3.43
N ASP A 602 -16.92 -22.00 4.62
CA ASP A 602 -18.33 -22.39 4.78
C ASP A 602 -19.31 -21.21 4.61
N GLY A 603 -18.79 -19.99 4.44
CA GLY A 603 -19.57 -18.76 4.33
C GLY A 603 -19.95 -18.13 5.65
N ALA A 604 -19.48 -18.66 6.77
CA ALA A 604 -19.80 -18.12 8.10
C ALA A 604 -19.27 -16.69 8.27
N ALA A 605 -18.05 -16.42 7.80
CA ALA A 605 -17.44 -15.10 7.83
C ALA A 605 -18.27 -14.06 7.04
N LEU A 606 -18.71 -14.42 5.84
CA LEU A 606 -19.55 -13.56 5.00
C LEU A 606 -20.92 -13.33 5.62
N SER A 607 -21.55 -14.39 6.16
CA SER A 607 -22.83 -14.30 6.86
C SER A 607 -22.76 -13.37 8.06
N LEU A 608 -21.65 -13.38 8.80
CA LEU A 608 -21.42 -12.50 9.94
C LEU A 608 -21.29 -11.03 9.49
N VAL A 609 -20.61 -10.75 8.37
CA VAL A 609 -20.53 -9.38 7.82
C VAL A 609 -21.92 -8.85 7.47
N PHE A 610 -22.77 -9.63 6.81
CA PHE A 610 -24.12 -9.19 6.46
C PHE A 610 -25.04 -9.08 7.66
N ALA A 611 -24.93 -9.98 8.64
CA ALA A 611 -25.66 -9.85 9.91
C ALA A 611 -25.27 -8.57 10.67
N LYS A 612 -23.97 -8.26 10.71
CA LYS A 612 -23.48 -7.01 11.31
C LYS A 612 -23.96 -5.78 10.53
N LEU A 613 -23.92 -5.82 9.20
CA LEU A 613 -24.43 -4.73 8.36
C LEU A 613 -25.91 -4.50 8.61
N ALA A 614 -26.72 -5.55 8.63
CA ALA A 614 -28.15 -5.44 8.95
C ALA A 614 -28.38 -4.79 10.33
N LEU A 615 -27.62 -5.23 11.35
CA LEU A 615 -27.71 -4.66 12.70
C LEU A 615 -27.36 -3.17 12.74
N VAL A 616 -26.30 -2.75 12.03
CA VAL A 616 -25.90 -1.33 11.92
C VAL A 616 -26.97 -0.52 11.21
N LEU A 617 -27.56 -1.04 10.12
CA LEU A 617 -28.60 -0.36 9.37
C LEU A 617 -29.93 -0.26 10.16
N ASP A 618 -30.28 -1.29 10.94
CA ASP A 618 -31.48 -1.27 11.81
C ASP A 618 -31.41 -0.20 12.88
N HIS A 619 -30.21 0.20 13.28
CA HIS A 619 -29.97 1.18 14.34
C HIS A 619 -29.24 2.44 13.84
N PHE A 620 -29.24 2.70 12.53
CA PHE A 620 -28.43 3.73 11.92
C PHE A 620 -28.70 5.13 12.48
N ASP A 621 -29.96 5.50 12.70
CA ASP A 621 -30.32 6.82 13.22
C ASP A 621 -29.77 7.04 14.63
N ALA A 622 -29.83 6.00 15.45
CA ALA A 622 -29.26 6.04 16.79
C ALA A 622 -27.74 6.13 16.77
N LEU A 623 -27.08 5.37 15.86
CA LEU A 623 -25.61 5.35 15.71
C LEU A 623 -25.05 6.61 15.03
N SER A 624 -25.87 7.37 14.32
CA SER A 624 -25.49 8.62 13.67
C SER A 624 -25.77 9.86 14.51
N ALA A 625 -26.50 9.71 15.61
CA ALA A 625 -26.71 10.82 16.54
C ALA A 625 -25.37 11.25 17.19
N PRO A 626 -25.11 12.55 17.37
CA PRO A 626 -23.93 12.99 18.10
C PRO A 626 -23.94 12.42 19.51
N ASP A 627 -22.77 12.07 20.03
CA ASP A 627 -22.62 11.65 21.44
C ASP A 627 -23.27 12.70 22.33
N PRO A 628 -24.11 12.30 23.31
CA PRO A 628 -24.66 13.26 24.26
C PRO A 628 -23.48 13.97 24.94
N PRO A 629 -23.57 15.29 25.16
CA PRO A 629 -22.54 16.02 25.88
C PRO A 629 -22.26 15.29 27.18
N ALA A 630 -20.96 15.03 27.45
CA ALA A 630 -20.56 14.42 28.71
C ALA A 630 -21.25 15.15 29.85
N ALA A 631 -22.04 14.41 30.64
CA ALA A 631 -22.66 14.98 31.80
C ALA A 631 -21.58 15.55 32.70
N GLY A 632 -21.54 16.90 32.83
CA GLY A 632 -20.56 17.65 33.58
C GLY A 632 -20.61 17.38 35.08
#